data_b9dddcc5133fae128797a05b1d408b7b
#
_entry.id   b9dddcc5133fae128797a05b1d408b7b
#
_cell.length_a   1.000
_cell.length_b   1.000
_cell.length_c   1.000
_cell.angle_alpha   90.00
_cell.angle_beta   90.00
_cell.angle_gamma   90.00
#
_symmetry.space_group_name_H-M   'P 1'
#
loop_
_entity.id
_entity.type
_entity.pdbx_description
1 polymer ?
#
loop_
_entity_poly.entity_id
_entity_poly.type
_entity_poly.pdbx_seq_one_letter_code
_entity_poly.pdbx_strand_id
1 'polypeptide(L)'
;MLGEGFGVKKVKTINRRMFIIGAAKFIVFTGIIARLFSLQITENKKYLTLSDKNRLREWRLPPIRGEFLDYFENVIAGNLKVYQLHVIPEEVEDFKYLMVRLKEILDISNNDFKKIIKQKNNQKPWETIIISKNLTWEQFTKVNYYLHDLVGAKPVLSVSRNYPFNENYTHVLGYVSEASEKDILNNEIIKNTYVPGLKVGKTGLEKTFE
;
A
#
# COMPACT_ATOMS: atom_id res chain seq x y z
N MET A 1 -63.10 58.47 22.79
CA MET A 1 -61.84 58.03 23.36
C MET A 1 -61.73 56.52 23.27
N LEU A 2 -60.83 56.11 22.42
CA LEU A 2 -60.05 54.87 22.44
C LEU A 2 -60.80 53.55 22.66
N GLY A 3 -61.21 52.91 21.52
CA GLY A 3 -61.48 51.49 21.44
C GLY A 3 -60.29 50.79 20.74
N GLU A 4 -59.42 50.12 21.51
CA GLU A 4 -58.38 49.27 20.94
C GLU A 4 -59.01 48.01 20.37
N GLY A 5 -58.89 47.86 19.04
CA GLY A 5 -59.29 46.66 18.35
C GLY A 5 -58.33 45.49 18.66
N PHE A 6 -58.82 44.52 19.41
CA PHE A 6 -58.16 43.23 19.58
C PHE A 6 -58.07 42.54 18.21
N GLY A 7 -56.92 42.55 17.60
CA GLY A 7 -56.61 41.83 16.39
C GLY A 7 -56.71 40.32 16.63
N VAL A 8 -57.83 39.72 16.23
CA VAL A 8 -57.98 38.25 16.19
C VAL A 8 -56.96 37.69 15.22
N LYS A 9 -55.93 37.05 15.74
CA LYS A 9 -55.00 36.27 14.95
C LYS A 9 -55.78 35.20 14.19
N LYS A 10 -55.91 35.35 12.85
CA LYS A 10 -56.48 34.34 11.97
C LYS A 10 -55.69 33.05 12.17
N VAL A 11 -56.24 32.08 12.89
CA VAL A 11 -55.76 30.73 12.92
C VAL A 11 -55.84 30.20 11.50
N LYS A 12 -54.70 29.93 10.87
CA LYS A 12 -54.65 29.33 9.52
C LYS A 12 -55.33 27.97 9.57
N THR A 13 -56.56 27.88 9.07
CA THR A 13 -57.26 26.61 8.89
C THR A 13 -56.43 25.72 7.96
N ILE A 14 -55.99 24.58 8.50
CA ILE A 14 -55.23 23.58 7.73
C ILE A 14 -56.18 22.99 6.67
N ASN A 15 -55.94 23.32 5.41
CA ASN A 15 -56.68 22.76 4.30
C ASN A 15 -56.33 21.28 4.09
N ARG A 16 -57.30 20.44 3.66
CA ARG A 16 -57.08 19.01 3.36
C ARG A 16 -55.84 18.76 2.49
N ARG A 17 -55.56 19.65 1.54
CA ARG A 17 -54.34 19.59 0.69
C ARG A 17 -53.07 19.75 1.49
N MET A 18 -53.01 20.64 2.47
CA MET A 18 -51.83 20.82 3.34
C MET A 18 -51.63 19.61 4.24
N PHE A 19 -52.72 19.00 4.71
CA PHE A 19 -52.62 17.77 5.50
C PHE A 19 -52.06 16.59 4.69
N ILE A 20 -52.54 16.39 3.44
CA ILE A 20 -52.01 15.33 2.55
C ILE A 20 -50.53 15.53 2.24
N ILE A 21 -50.14 16.77 1.91
CA ILE A 21 -48.70 17.08 1.64
C ILE A 21 -47.87 16.89 2.91
N GLY A 22 -48.38 17.30 4.07
CA GLY A 22 -47.72 17.10 5.36
C GLY A 22 -47.54 15.63 5.69
N ALA A 23 -48.60 14.82 5.52
CA ALA A 23 -48.55 13.38 5.74
C ALA A 23 -47.57 12.67 4.79
N ALA A 24 -47.56 13.05 3.51
CA ALA A 24 -46.60 12.49 2.55
C ALA A 24 -45.16 12.81 2.92
N LYS A 25 -44.87 14.07 3.30
CA LYS A 25 -43.53 14.46 3.79
C LYS A 25 -43.14 13.70 5.06
N PHE A 26 -44.07 13.53 5.98
CA PHE A 26 -43.83 12.80 7.22
C PHE A 26 -43.47 11.32 6.97
N ILE A 27 -44.18 10.64 6.06
CA ILE A 27 -43.93 9.26 5.67
C ILE A 27 -42.49 9.13 5.07
N VAL A 28 -42.17 10.03 4.12
CA VAL A 28 -40.83 10.02 3.49
C VAL A 28 -39.74 10.25 4.55
N PHE A 29 -39.94 11.23 5.42
CA PHE A 29 -38.98 11.57 6.46
C PHE A 29 -38.78 10.42 7.46
N THR A 30 -39.87 9.78 7.88
CA THR A 30 -39.82 8.57 8.75
C THR A 30 -39.11 7.43 8.05
N GLY A 31 -39.32 7.21 6.76
CA GLY A 31 -38.59 6.20 5.98
C GLY A 31 -37.09 6.46 5.93
N ILE A 32 -36.69 7.72 5.75
CA ILE A 32 -35.28 8.12 5.77
C ILE A 32 -34.65 7.88 7.14
N ILE A 33 -35.34 8.29 8.23
CA ILE A 33 -34.86 8.06 9.60
C ILE A 33 -34.73 6.59 9.89
N ALA A 34 -35.69 5.75 9.53
CA ALA A 34 -35.64 4.31 9.71
C ALA A 34 -34.47 3.70 8.94
N ARG A 35 -34.22 4.16 7.71
CA ARG A 35 -33.08 3.70 6.92
C ARG A 35 -31.73 4.14 7.51
N LEU A 36 -31.62 5.38 7.99
CA LEU A 36 -30.42 5.86 8.67
C LEU A 36 -30.15 5.08 9.96
N PHE A 37 -31.19 4.80 10.73
CA PHE A 37 -31.09 3.98 11.93
C PHE A 37 -30.57 2.56 11.60
N SER A 38 -31.13 1.92 10.58
CA SER A 38 -30.66 0.62 10.10
C SER A 38 -29.18 0.65 9.71
N LEU A 39 -28.76 1.64 8.91
CA LEU A 39 -27.38 1.77 8.46
C LEU A 39 -26.39 2.09 9.58
N GLN A 40 -26.77 2.95 10.52
CA GLN A 40 -25.88 3.43 11.58
C GLN A 40 -25.81 2.50 12.79
N ILE A 41 -26.88 1.77 13.08
CA ILE A 41 -26.97 0.94 14.28
C ILE A 41 -26.93 -0.54 13.92
N THR A 42 -27.84 -1.01 13.07
CA THR A 42 -27.96 -2.44 12.78
C THR A 42 -26.83 -2.94 11.89
N GLU A 43 -26.48 -2.19 10.86
CA GLU A 43 -25.44 -2.58 9.87
C GLU A 43 -24.09 -1.89 10.12
N ASN A 44 -23.93 -1.16 11.21
CA ASN A 44 -22.73 -0.37 11.52
C ASN A 44 -21.42 -1.18 11.39
N LYS A 45 -21.36 -2.37 12.01
CA LYS A 45 -20.16 -3.21 11.97
C LYS A 45 -19.75 -3.58 10.55
N LYS A 46 -20.73 -3.88 9.68
CA LYS A 46 -20.48 -4.22 8.27
C LYS A 46 -19.87 -3.03 7.50
N TYR A 47 -20.46 -1.84 7.64
CA TYR A 47 -19.96 -0.65 6.94
C TYR A 47 -18.65 -0.13 7.52
N LEU A 48 -18.41 -0.28 8.82
CA LEU A 48 -17.13 0.00 9.46
C LEU A 48 -16.03 -0.91 8.89
N THR A 49 -16.28 -2.22 8.81
CA THR A 49 -15.33 -3.18 8.21
C THR A 49 -15.04 -2.87 6.74
N LEU A 50 -16.07 -2.48 5.97
CA LEU A 50 -15.87 -2.08 4.56
C LEU A 50 -15.08 -0.77 4.44
N SER A 51 -15.35 0.20 5.31
CA SER A 51 -14.60 1.46 5.36
C SER A 51 -13.13 1.22 5.74
N ASP A 52 -12.90 0.38 6.75
CA ASP A 52 -11.54 0.04 7.19
C ASP A 52 -10.78 -0.73 6.09
N LYS A 53 -11.42 -1.68 5.41
CA LYS A 53 -10.82 -2.36 4.25
C LYS A 53 -10.45 -1.40 3.11
N ASN A 54 -11.24 -0.35 2.88
CA ASN A 54 -10.93 0.65 1.86
C ASN A 54 -9.81 1.61 2.29
N ARG A 55 -9.70 1.88 3.58
CA ARG A 55 -8.70 2.81 4.14
C ARG A 55 -7.38 2.13 4.47
N LEU A 56 -7.42 0.87 4.93
CA LEU A 56 -6.24 0.11 5.30
C LEU A 56 -5.65 -0.53 4.05
N ARG A 57 -4.44 -0.16 3.69
CA ARG A 57 -3.62 -0.91 2.74
C ARG A 57 -2.88 -1.99 3.50
N GLU A 58 -3.22 -3.24 3.25
CA GLU A 58 -2.45 -4.36 3.76
C GLU A 58 -1.12 -4.42 3.02
N TRP A 59 -0.05 -4.12 3.72
CA TRP A 59 1.30 -4.30 3.19
C TRP A 59 1.79 -5.68 3.58
N ARG A 60 1.72 -6.60 2.64
CA ARG A 60 2.28 -7.93 2.84
C ARG A 60 3.78 -7.88 2.59
N LEU A 61 4.56 -8.27 3.59
CA LEU A 61 6.01 -8.41 3.45
C LEU A 61 6.34 -9.83 3.01
N PRO A 62 7.30 -9.99 2.08
CA PRO A 62 7.77 -11.33 1.73
C PRO A 62 8.41 -12.00 2.95
N PRO A 63 8.22 -13.31 3.15
CA PRO A 63 8.84 -14.04 4.24
C PRO A 63 10.35 -14.05 4.11
N ILE A 64 11.04 -14.12 5.25
CA ILE A 64 12.50 -14.29 5.31
C ILE A 64 12.80 -15.76 4.99
N ARG A 65 13.76 -16.00 4.08
CA ARG A 65 14.18 -17.36 3.71
C ARG A 65 14.99 -18.00 4.83
N GLY A 66 14.89 -19.33 4.95
CA GLY A 66 15.75 -20.12 5.82
C GLY A 66 17.24 -20.00 5.45
N GLU A 67 18.11 -20.22 6.39
CA GLU A 67 19.55 -20.22 6.17
C GLU A 67 20.05 -21.62 5.82
N PHE A 68 21.06 -21.70 4.97
CA PHE A 68 21.81 -22.93 4.75
C PHE A 68 23.08 -22.90 5.58
N LEU A 69 23.26 -23.93 6.36
CA LEU A 69 24.43 -24.11 7.23
C LEU A 69 25.26 -25.31 6.74
N ASP A 70 26.55 -25.29 6.99
CA ASP A 70 27.41 -26.47 6.84
C ASP A 70 27.35 -27.38 8.07
N TYR A 71 28.14 -28.48 8.06
CA TYR A 71 28.20 -29.41 9.18
C TYR A 71 28.73 -28.75 10.47
N PHE A 72 29.50 -27.68 10.35
CA PHE A 72 30.08 -26.93 11.47
C PHE A 72 29.23 -25.69 11.85
N GLU A 73 28.00 -25.61 11.41
CA GLU A 73 27.07 -24.49 11.63
C GLU A 73 27.52 -23.15 11.04
N ASN A 74 28.45 -23.14 10.09
CA ASN A 74 28.79 -21.92 9.37
C ASN A 74 27.71 -21.61 8.32
N VAL A 75 27.35 -20.35 8.21
CA VAL A 75 26.32 -19.90 7.25
C VAL A 75 26.89 -19.93 5.83
N ILE A 76 26.37 -20.81 4.97
CA ILE A 76 26.73 -20.89 3.54
C ILE A 76 25.82 -19.96 2.70
N ALA A 77 24.55 -19.88 3.05
CA ALA A 77 23.63 -18.91 2.47
C ALA A 77 22.72 -18.36 3.55
N GLY A 78 22.81 -17.07 3.77
CA GLY A 78 22.09 -16.36 4.83
C GLY A 78 21.32 -15.17 4.30
N ASN A 79 20.86 -14.33 5.22
CA ASN A 79 20.08 -13.15 4.94
C ASN A 79 20.81 -11.91 5.47
N LEU A 80 20.97 -10.91 4.60
CA LEU A 80 21.56 -9.62 4.96
C LEU A 80 20.49 -8.54 4.96
N LYS A 81 20.44 -7.74 6.02
CA LYS A 81 19.60 -6.56 6.09
C LYS A 81 20.13 -5.50 5.14
N VAL A 82 19.28 -5.00 4.26
CA VAL A 82 19.59 -3.97 3.27
C VAL A 82 18.60 -2.82 3.36
N TYR A 83 19.06 -1.63 3.12
CA TYR A 83 18.21 -0.44 3.07
C TYR A 83 17.75 -0.20 1.64
N GLN A 84 16.46 -0.06 1.47
CA GLN A 84 15.83 0.19 0.18
C GLN A 84 15.04 1.50 0.20
N LEU A 85 14.92 2.13 -0.95
CA LEU A 85 14.03 3.27 -1.13
C LEU A 85 12.90 2.88 -2.06
N HIS A 86 11.70 2.93 -1.54
CA HIS A 86 10.45 2.67 -2.24
C HIS A 86 9.72 3.99 -2.49
N VAL A 87 9.02 4.09 -3.61
CA VAL A 87 8.14 5.21 -3.93
C VAL A 87 6.83 4.68 -4.45
N ILE A 88 5.71 5.24 -3.96
CA ILE A 88 4.38 4.96 -4.47
C ILE A 88 3.95 6.16 -5.32
N PRO A 89 3.86 6.03 -6.66
CA PRO A 89 3.59 7.16 -7.54
C PRO A 89 2.29 7.92 -7.23
N GLU A 90 1.26 7.22 -6.74
CA GLU A 90 -0.03 7.80 -6.38
C GLU A 90 0.04 8.77 -5.19
N GLU A 91 1.02 8.60 -4.30
CA GLU A 91 1.22 9.46 -3.13
C GLU A 91 2.09 10.69 -3.45
N VAL A 92 2.62 10.77 -4.67
CA VAL A 92 3.54 11.83 -5.11
C VAL A 92 2.81 12.81 -6.02
N GLU A 93 2.74 14.08 -5.64
CA GLU A 93 2.13 15.13 -6.49
C GLU A 93 2.93 15.37 -7.76
N ASP A 94 4.23 15.57 -7.64
CA ASP A 94 5.17 15.73 -8.77
C ASP A 94 6.30 14.70 -8.72
N PHE A 95 6.10 13.59 -9.41
CA PHE A 95 7.09 12.51 -9.50
C PHE A 95 8.41 12.95 -10.12
N LYS A 96 8.37 13.90 -11.06
CA LYS A 96 9.57 14.38 -11.73
C LYS A 96 10.43 15.22 -10.77
N TYR A 97 9.79 16.09 -9.99
CA TYR A 97 10.46 16.87 -8.95
C TYR A 97 11.10 15.95 -7.90
N LEU A 98 10.34 14.98 -7.37
CA LEU A 98 10.86 14.01 -6.43
C LEU A 98 12.10 13.29 -6.98
N MET A 99 12.05 12.83 -8.22
CA MET A 99 13.18 12.13 -8.85
C MET A 99 14.42 13.01 -9.04
N VAL A 100 14.25 14.30 -9.32
CA VAL A 100 15.38 15.25 -9.40
C VAL A 100 16.02 15.40 -8.01
N ARG A 101 15.23 15.58 -6.97
CA ARG A 101 15.73 15.68 -5.58
C ARG A 101 16.42 14.39 -5.13
N LEU A 102 15.83 13.23 -5.42
CA LEU A 102 16.45 11.95 -5.10
C LEU A 102 17.76 11.73 -5.85
N LYS A 103 17.88 12.21 -7.09
CA LYS A 103 19.12 12.15 -7.84
C LYS A 103 20.24 12.96 -7.19
N GLU A 104 19.93 14.13 -6.65
CA GLU A 104 20.89 14.97 -5.92
C GLU A 104 21.35 14.32 -4.61
N ILE A 105 20.44 13.65 -3.89
CA ILE A 105 20.72 13.04 -2.58
C ILE A 105 21.48 11.72 -2.71
N LEU A 106 21.14 10.90 -3.71
CA LEU A 106 21.60 9.52 -3.85
C LEU A 106 22.59 9.29 -4.99
N ASP A 107 22.98 10.34 -5.72
CA ASP A 107 23.87 10.24 -6.89
C ASP A 107 23.40 9.20 -7.93
N ILE A 108 22.08 9.18 -8.21
CA ILE A 108 21.49 8.19 -9.12
C ILE A 108 22.00 8.40 -10.54
N SER A 109 22.48 7.32 -11.17
CA SER A 109 22.92 7.36 -12.57
C SER A 109 21.82 7.80 -13.52
N ASN A 110 22.19 8.54 -14.59
CA ASN A 110 21.24 8.95 -15.63
C ASN A 110 20.53 7.75 -16.29
N ASN A 111 21.18 6.60 -16.38
CA ASN A 111 20.60 5.37 -16.94
C ASN A 111 19.52 4.80 -16.02
N ASP A 112 19.78 4.78 -14.72
CA ASP A 112 18.80 4.26 -13.75
C ASP A 112 17.63 5.23 -13.60
N PHE A 113 17.88 6.52 -13.62
CA PHE A 113 16.83 7.53 -13.69
C PHE A 113 15.85 7.28 -14.87
N LYS A 114 16.39 7.04 -16.09
CA LYS A 114 15.56 6.73 -17.26
C LYS A 114 14.78 5.41 -17.10
N LYS A 115 15.40 4.38 -16.49
CA LYS A 115 14.72 3.11 -16.22
C LYS A 115 13.55 3.28 -15.25
N ILE A 116 13.74 4.04 -14.16
CA ILE A 116 12.70 4.32 -13.16
C ILE A 116 11.52 5.07 -13.78
N ILE A 117 11.79 6.10 -14.60
CA ILE A 117 10.71 6.82 -15.30
C ILE A 117 9.95 5.90 -16.26
N LYS A 118 10.66 5.04 -17.00
CA LYS A 118 10.03 4.06 -17.89
C LYS A 118 9.18 3.06 -17.09
N GLN A 119 9.68 2.60 -15.95
CA GLN A 119 8.96 1.70 -15.05
C GLN A 119 7.67 2.35 -14.54
N LYS A 120 7.73 3.61 -14.08
CA LYS A 120 6.55 4.38 -13.64
C LYS A 120 5.46 4.45 -14.71
N ASN A 121 5.86 4.61 -15.99
CA ASN A 121 4.89 4.70 -17.09
C ASN A 121 4.22 3.36 -17.44
N ASN A 122 4.86 2.23 -17.10
CA ASN A 122 4.37 0.89 -17.41
C ASN A 122 3.65 0.23 -16.22
N GLN A 123 3.80 0.76 -15.01
CA GLN A 123 3.17 0.23 -13.80
C GLN A 123 1.93 1.04 -13.41
N LYS A 124 1.09 0.42 -12.60
CA LYS A 124 -0.10 1.07 -12.07
C LYS A 124 0.29 2.11 -11.01
N PRO A 125 -0.45 3.22 -10.86
CA PRO A 125 -0.10 4.30 -9.94
C PRO A 125 0.09 3.90 -8.48
N TRP A 126 -0.62 2.87 -8.03
CA TRP A 126 -0.54 2.34 -6.66
C TRP A 126 0.55 1.30 -6.44
N GLU A 127 1.20 0.84 -7.50
CA GLU A 127 2.30 -0.12 -7.38
C GLU A 127 3.58 0.58 -6.91
N THR A 128 4.26 -0.06 -5.98
CA THR A 128 5.51 0.45 -5.41
C THR A 128 6.66 0.32 -6.42
N ILE A 129 7.37 1.41 -6.64
CA ILE A 129 8.59 1.44 -7.44
C ILE A 129 9.80 1.43 -6.51
N ILE A 130 10.72 0.52 -6.73
CA ILE A 130 11.98 0.47 -5.99
C ILE A 130 12.99 1.36 -6.68
N ILE A 131 13.33 2.48 -6.06
CA ILE A 131 14.30 3.45 -6.59
C ILE A 131 15.73 2.94 -6.41
N SER A 132 16.03 2.42 -5.23
CA SER A 132 17.33 1.79 -4.92
C SER A 132 17.11 0.55 -4.09
N LYS A 133 17.77 -0.56 -4.50
CA LYS A 133 17.68 -1.87 -3.84
C LYS A 133 18.69 -2.02 -2.70
N ASN A 134 19.72 -1.19 -2.67
CA ASN A 134 20.82 -1.33 -1.73
C ASN A 134 21.43 0.05 -1.44
N LEU A 135 20.89 0.72 -0.43
CA LEU A 135 21.42 2.00 0.05
C LEU A 135 22.52 1.76 1.09
N THR A 136 23.54 2.57 1.08
CA THR A 136 24.47 2.65 2.20
C THR A 136 23.77 3.27 3.41
N TRP A 137 24.31 3.03 4.61
CA TRP A 137 23.78 3.65 5.83
C TRP A 137 23.74 5.18 5.74
N GLU A 138 24.77 5.78 5.14
CA GLU A 138 24.83 7.23 4.94
C GLU A 138 23.73 7.74 4.01
N GLN A 139 23.50 7.05 2.89
CA GLN A 139 22.42 7.38 1.96
C GLN A 139 21.05 7.23 2.59
N PHE A 140 20.86 6.15 3.35
CA PHE A 140 19.62 5.91 4.08
C PHE A 140 19.35 7.01 5.11
N THR A 141 20.37 7.44 5.85
CA THR A 141 20.28 8.53 6.83
C THR A 141 19.98 9.86 6.15
N LYS A 142 20.63 10.17 5.02
CA LYS A 142 20.35 11.37 4.23
C LYS A 142 18.89 11.39 3.73
N VAL A 143 18.39 10.28 3.20
CA VAL A 143 17.00 10.19 2.76
C VAL A 143 16.03 10.43 3.92
N ASN A 144 16.28 9.81 5.09
CA ASN A 144 15.45 10.02 6.28
C ASN A 144 15.48 11.47 6.77
N TYR A 145 16.62 12.14 6.69
CA TYR A 145 16.75 13.55 7.06
C TYR A 145 15.88 14.46 6.19
N TYR A 146 15.87 14.21 4.86
CA TYR A 146 15.07 14.99 3.91
C TYR A 146 13.67 14.44 3.66
N LEU A 147 13.21 13.47 4.46
CA LEU A 147 11.94 12.76 4.20
C LEU A 147 10.72 13.68 4.16
N HIS A 148 10.75 14.79 4.89
CA HIS A 148 9.70 15.81 4.90
C HIS A 148 9.52 16.51 3.54
N ASP A 149 10.60 16.61 2.74
CA ASP A 149 10.59 17.18 1.38
C ASP A 149 10.30 16.12 0.31
N LEU A 150 10.43 14.83 0.66
CA LEU A 150 10.33 13.69 -0.25
C LEU A 150 8.98 12.97 -0.11
N VAL A 151 7.89 13.70 -0.30
CA VAL A 151 6.53 13.14 -0.18
C VAL A 151 6.36 11.93 -1.08
N GLY A 152 5.88 10.80 -0.51
CA GLY A 152 5.70 9.53 -1.22
C GLY A 152 6.95 8.64 -1.26
N ALA A 153 8.11 9.12 -0.80
CA ALA A 153 9.29 8.28 -0.63
C ALA A 153 9.25 7.53 0.71
N LYS A 154 9.53 6.23 0.70
CA LYS A 154 9.49 5.36 1.88
C LYS A 154 10.81 4.60 1.98
N PRO A 155 11.72 5.02 2.85
CA PRO A 155 12.90 4.23 3.19
C PRO A 155 12.45 2.99 3.96
N VAL A 156 12.86 1.80 3.52
CA VAL A 156 12.44 0.51 4.06
C VAL A 156 13.65 -0.34 4.36
N LEU A 157 13.63 -1.00 5.52
CA LEU A 157 14.54 -2.09 5.82
C LEU A 157 14.03 -3.36 5.16
N SER A 158 14.82 -3.92 4.25
CA SER A 158 14.50 -5.14 3.52
C SER A 158 15.56 -6.22 3.78
N VAL A 159 15.36 -7.40 3.21
CA VAL A 159 16.28 -8.52 3.34
C VAL A 159 16.77 -8.95 1.95
N SER A 160 18.08 -9.11 1.82
CA SER A 160 18.70 -9.65 0.62
C SER A 160 19.38 -10.96 0.93
N ARG A 161 19.33 -11.90 0.00
CA ARG A 161 20.08 -13.16 0.12
C ARG A 161 21.56 -12.88 0.03
N ASN A 162 22.34 -13.47 0.91
CA ASN A 162 23.78 -13.33 0.98
C ASN A 162 24.45 -14.69 0.91
N TYR A 163 25.50 -14.79 0.11
CA TYR A 163 26.32 -15.99 -0.08
C TYR A 163 27.77 -15.66 0.32
N PRO A 164 28.16 -15.88 1.59
CA PRO A 164 29.47 -15.45 2.10
C PRO A 164 30.64 -16.02 1.31
N PHE A 165 30.50 -17.24 0.78
CA PHE A 165 31.56 -17.95 0.05
C PHE A 165 31.44 -17.80 -1.49
N ASN A 166 30.57 -16.87 -1.96
CA ASN A 166 30.40 -16.49 -3.37
C ASN A 166 30.46 -17.67 -4.36
N GLU A 167 31.61 -17.84 -5.05
CA GLU A 167 31.76 -18.74 -6.19
C GLU A 167 31.82 -20.23 -5.79
N ASN A 168 32.30 -20.55 -4.58
CA ASN A 168 32.60 -21.92 -4.19
C ASN A 168 31.39 -22.85 -4.18
N TYR A 169 30.22 -22.36 -3.85
CA TYR A 169 28.99 -23.16 -3.72
C TYR A 169 27.91 -22.86 -4.77
N THR A 170 28.20 -22.02 -5.75
CA THR A 170 27.22 -21.52 -6.72
C THR A 170 26.45 -22.64 -7.45
N HIS A 171 27.15 -23.71 -7.85
CA HIS A 171 26.54 -24.83 -8.57
C HIS A 171 25.64 -25.70 -7.68
N VAL A 172 25.93 -25.77 -6.38
CA VAL A 172 25.15 -26.55 -5.41
C VAL A 172 23.96 -25.72 -4.88
N LEU A 173 24.23 -24.52 -4.41
CA LEU A 173 23.24 -23.63 -3.81
C LEU A 173 22.25 -23.09 -4.86
N GLY A 174 22.78 -22.71 -6.02
CA GLY A 174 22.02 -21.97 -7.01
C GLY A 174 21.87 -20.50 -6.65
N TYR A 175 20.80 -19.88 -7.07
CA TYR A 175 20.52 -18.47 -6.80
C TYR A 175 19.03 -18.17 -6.64
N VAL A 176 18.73 -17.05 -6.02
CA VAL A 176 17.36 -16.52 -5.88
C VAL A 176 17.17 -15.28 -6.76
N SER A 177 15.99 -15.17 -7.35
CA SER A 177 15.57 -13.94 -8.04
C SER A 177 14.08 -13.66 -7.81
N GLU A 178 13.62 -12.51 -8.25
CA GLU A 178 12.19 -12.17 -8.18
C GLU A 178 11.35 -13.23 -8.92
N ALA A 179 10.19 -13.58 -8.35
CA ALA A 179 9.26 -14.54 -8.93
C ALA A 179 8.79 -14.04 -10.30
N SER A 180 8.95 -14.87 -11.35
CA SER A 180 8.40 -14.59 -12.66
C SER A 180 6.95 -15.10 -12.77
N GLU A 181 6.21 -14.63 -13.78
CA GLU A 181 4.85 -15.12 -14.03
C GLU A 181 4.80 -16.65 -14.19
N LYS A 182 5.84 -17.24 -14.77
CA LYS A 182 5.94 -18.70 -14.92
C LYS A 182 6.08 -19.42 -13.58
N ASP A 183 6.83 -18.84 -12.63
CA ASP A 183 7.01 -19.43 -11.29
C ASP A 183 5.67 -19.39 -10.53
N ILE A 184 4.93 -18.29 -10.66
CA ILE A 184 3.63 -18.11 -10.02
C ILE A 184 2.59 -19.08 -10.58
N LEU A 185 2.59 -19.32 -11.89
CA LEU A 185 1.64 -20.22 -12.53
C LEU A 185 1.94 -21.71 -12.26
N ASN A 186 3.21 -22.06 -12.11
CA ASN A 186 3.64 -23.47 -11.98
C ASN A 186 3.66 -23.97 -10.53
N ASN A 187 3.56 -23.08 -9.53
CA ASN A 187 3.62 -23.44 -8.13
C ASN A 187 2.46 -22.80 -7.35
N GLU A 188 1.53 -23.65 -6.88
CA GLU A 188 0.37 -23.19 -6.12
C GLU A 188 0.74 -22.51 -4.79
N ILE A 189 1.82 -22.93 -4.14
CA ILE A 189 2.30 -22.35 -2.89
C ILE A 189 2.75 -20.91 -3.17
N ILE A 190 3.57 -20.72 -4.22
CA ILE A 190 4.04 -19.39 -4.63
C ILE A 190 2.85 -18.51 -5.04
N LYS A 191 1.89 -19.05 -5.78
CA LYS A 191 0.69 -18.33 -6.20
C LYS A 191 -0.13 -17.80 -5.01
N ASN A 192 -0.31 -18.63 -3.98
CA ASN A 192 -1.10 -18.26 -2.79
C ASN A 192 -0.35 -17.29 -1.86
N THR A 193 0.98 -17.38 -1.84
CA THR A 193 1.85 -16.57 -0.98
C THR A 193 2.44 -15.37 -1.71
N TYR A 194 2.11 -15.20 -3.00
CA TYR A 194 2.72 -14.17 -3.83
C TYR A 194 2.53 -12.76 -3.23
N VAL A 195 3.64 -12.08 -3.11
CA VAL A 195 3.76 -10.67 -2.71
C VAL A 195 4.72 -10.00 -3.68
N PRO A 196 4.48 -8.76 -4.09
CA PRO A 196 5.43 -8.02 -4.90
C PRO A 196 6.83 -8.01 -4.27
N GLY A 197 7.85 -8.38 -5.06
CA GLY A 197 9.23 -8.51 -4.56
C GLY A 197 9.55 -9.86 -3.91
N LEU A 198 8.63 -10.84 -3.93
CA LEU A 198 8.92 -12.21 -3.48
C LEU A 198 10.07 -12.80 -4.31
N LYS A 199 11.10 -13.26 -3.62
CA LYS A 199 12.23 -13.93 -4.24
C LYS A 199 12.05 -15.44 -4.13
N VAL A 200 12.27 -16.13 -5.25
CA VAL A 200 12.17 -17.60 -5.36
C VAL A 200 13.48 -18.19 -5.81
N GLY A 201 13.79 -19.41 -5.37
CA GLY A 201 14.94 -20.18 -5.82
C GLY A 201 14.78 -20.59 -7.28
N LYS A 202 15.79 -20.32 -8.11
CA LYS A 202 15.75 -20.65 -9.55
C LYS A 202 16.44 -21.95 -9.87
N THR A 203 17.51 -22.26 -9.16
CA THR A 203 18.35 -23.44 -9.38
C THR A 203 18.89 -23.99 -8.06
N GLY A 204 19.42 -25.20 -8.08
CA GLY A 204 20.13 -25.83 -6.96
C GLY A 204 19.26 -26.04 -5.72
N LEU A 205 19.91 -26.05 -4.57
CA LEU A 205 19.24 -26.22 -3.26
C LEU A 205 18.22 -25.14 -2.97
N GLU A 206 18.47 -23.89 -3.40
CA GLU A 206 17.53 -22.78 -3.26
C GLU A 206 16.17 -23.07 -3.93
N LYS A 207 16.17 -23.83 -5.04
CA LYS A 207 14.93 -24.25 -5.70
C LYS A 207 14.32 -25.49 -5.06
N THR A 208 15.13 -26.40 -4.57
CA THR A 208 14.64 -27.69 -4.04
C THR A 208 13.94 -27.51 -2.69
N PHE A 209 14.40 -26.55 -1.90
CA PHE A 209 13.86 -26.23 -0.57
C PHE A 209 12.96 -24.96 -0.57
N GLU A 210 12.33 -24.66 -1.70
CA GLU A 210 11.40 -23.52 -1.85
C GLU A 210 10.14 -23.70 -1.02
#